data_cb4aad41a08d985191ccd2b1935ed949
#
_entry.id   cb4aad41a08d985191ccd2b1935ed949
#
_cell.length_a   1.000
_cell.length_b   1.000
_cell.length_c   1.000
_cell.angle_alpha   90.00
_cell.angle_beta   90.00
_cell.angle_gamma   90.00
#
_symmetry.space_group_name_H-M   'P 1'
#
loop_
_entity.id
_entity.type
_entity.pdbx_description
1 polymer ?
#
loop_
_entity_poly.entity_id
_entity_poly.type
_entity_poly.pdbx_seq_one_letter_code
_entity_poly.pdbx_strand_id
1 'polypeptide(L)'
;MRHKDIRRECEKLWAKNKYYVLSKSQKIYLEIREYLKEKELDIVWLNEKIQETRDMEESKKDFRNAILHIWGYFKKKASTIEKEALFNILNEYMEGKNNQNAVIEYINTLLKKYPNEYLEKSILLTGEQYEIMA
;
A
#
# COMPACT_ATOMS: atom_id res chain seq x y z
N MET A 1 1.08 18.48 -22.10
CA MET A 1 0.01 17.83 -21.33
C MET A 1 -0.68 18.86 -20.43
N ARG A 2 -2.00 18.81 -20.35
CA ARG A 2 -2.74 19.75 -19.52
C ARG A 2 -2.60 19.42 -18.04
N HIS A 3 -2.69 20.41 -17.15
CA HIS A 3 -2.63 20.22 -15.70
C HIS A 3 -3.62 19.15 -15.24
N LYS A 4 -4.80 19.16 -15.81
CA LYS A 4 -5.87 18.21 -15.47
C LYS A 4 -5.47 16.76 -15.78
N ASP A 5 -4.78 16.54 -16.90
CA ASP A 5 -4.33 15.22 -17.32
C ASP A 5 -3.16 14.75 -16.47
N ILE A 6 -2.26 15.67 -16.12
CA ILE A 6 -1.12 15.36 -15.24
C ILE A 6 -1.62 14.94 -13.87
N ARG A 7 -2.59 15.68 -13.32
CA ARG A 7 -3.17 15.34 -12.02
C ARG A 7 -3.81 13.96 -12.04
N ARG A 8 -4.55 13.65 -13.08
CA ARG A 8 -5.17 12.34 -13.22
C ARG A 8 -4.14 11.22 -13.22
N GLU A 9 -3.07 11.41 -13.98
CA GLU A 9 -2.02 10.40 -14.05
C GLU A 9 -1.29 10.25 -12.71
N CYS A 10 -1.05 11.35 -12.00
CA CYS A 10 -0.46 11.32 -10.69
C CYS A 10 -1.35 10.58 -9.70
N GLU A 11 -2.66 10.83 -9.75
CA GLU A 11 -3.62 10.18 -8.87
C GLU A 11 -3.70 8.67 -9.13
N LYS A 12 -3.64 8.27 -10.40
CA LYS A 12 -3.62 6.85 -10.77
C LYS A 12 -2.36 6.17 -10.27
N LEU A 13 -1.22 6.82 -10.45
CA LEU A 13 0.05 6.29 -10.00
C LEU A 13 0.07 6.15 -8.48
N TRP A 14 -0.44 7.16 -7.79
CA TRP A 14 -0.51 7.15 -6.34
C TRP A 14 -1.46 6.08 -5.81
N ALA A 15 -2.61 5.91 -6.44
CA ALA A 15 -3.57 4.89 -6.03
C ALA A 15 -2.96 3.49 -6.04
N LYS A 16 -2.12 3.19 -7.03
CA LYS A 16 -1.44 1.90 -7.12
C LYS A 16 -0.35 1.73 -6.06
N ASN A 17 0.37 2.79 -5.75
CA ASN A 17 1.59 2.72 -4.96
C ASN A 17 1.45 3.15 -3.50
N LYS A 18 0.32 3.75 -3.16
CA LYS A 18 0.09 4.37 -1.85
C LYS A 18 0.46 3.47 -0.67
N TYR A 19 -0.09 2.27 -0.63
CA TYR A 19 0.16 1.37 0.50
C TYR A 19 1.54 0.74 0.45
N TYR A 20 2.10 0.57 -0.74
CA TYR A 20 3.48 0.14 -0.85
C TYR A 20 4.42 1.17 -0.23
N VAL A 21 4.23 2.45 -0.59
CA VAL A 21 5.02 3.54 -0.02
C VAL A 21 4.85 3.59 1.50
N LEU A 22 3.61 3.53 1.97
CA LEU A 22 3.33 3.57 3.40
C LEU A 22 4.01 2.41 4.15
N SER A 23 4.05 1.23 3.52
CA SER A 23 4.67 0.05 4.13
C SER A 23 6.19 0.16 4.25
N LYS A 24 6.80 1.07 3.49
CA LYS A 24 8.24 1.30 3.54
C LYS A 24 8.61 2.54 4.35
N SER A 25 7.82 3.61 4.22
CA SER A 25 8.15 4.89 4.85
C SER A 25 6.93 5.76 5.03
N GLN A 26 6.48 5.91 6.25
CA GLN A 26 5.41 6.85 6.58
C GLN A 26 5.84 8.28 6.24
N LYS A 27 7.12 8.58 6.43
CA LYS A 27 7.65 9.91 6.12
C LYS A 27 7.44 10.27 4.66
N ILE A 28 7.85 9.39 3.75
CA ILE A 28 7.69 9.63 2.30
C ILE A 28 6.22 9.65 1.93
N TYR A 29 5.43 8.77 2.52
CA TYR A 29 3.98 8.77 2.32
C TYR A 29 3.37 10.13 2.62
N LEU A 30 3.73 10.73 3.76
CA LEU A 30 3.23 12.03 4.15
C LEU A 30 3.74 13.16 3.24
N GLU A 31 5.00 13.08 2.80
CA GLU A 31 5.55 14.04 1.85
C GLU A 31 4.77 14.04 0.53
N ILE A 32 4.48 12.84 0.01
CA ILE A 32 3.72 12.70 -1.24
C ILE A 32 2.30 13.22 -1.04
N ARG A 33 1.69 12.88 0.07
CA ARG A 33 0.33 13.31 0.39
C ARG A 33 0.21 14.83 0.40
N GLU A 34 1.21 15.52 1.00
CA GLU A 34 1.25 16.98 1.00
C GLU A 34 1.49 17.54 -0.39
N TYR A 35 2.43 16.92 -1.13
CA TYR A 35 2.74 17.34 -2.50
C TYR A 35 1.50 17.29 -3.41
N LEU A 36 0.67 16.26 -3.27
CA LEU A 36 -0.51 16.10 -4.12
C LEU A 36 -1.56 17.20 -3.92
N LYS A 37 -1.42 18.01 -2.89
CA LYS A 37 -2.29 19.15 -2.65
C LYS A 37 -1.87 20.37 -3.46
N GLU A 38 -0.66 20.34 -4.03
CA GLU A 38 -0.14 21.44 -4.83
C GLU A 38 -0.98 21.64 -6.09
N LYS A 39 -1.04 22.88 -6.57
CA LYS A 39 -1.83 23.23 -7.74
C LYS A 39 -1.26 22.60 -9.01
N GLU A 40 0.04 22.60 -9.14
CA GLU A 40 0.74 22.02 -10.29
C GLU A 40 1.57 20.82 -9.83
N LEU A 41 1.43 19.71 -10.55
CA LEU A 41 2.10 18.48 -10.21
C LEU A 41 3.08 18.07 -11.31
N ASP A 42 4.19 17.44 -10.87
CA ASP A 42 5.20 16.89 -11.77
C ASP A 42 5.24 15.37 -11.52
N ILE A 43 4.83 14.62 -12.52
CA ILE A 43 4.76 13.15 -12.39
C ILE A 43 6.16 12.54 -12.23
N VAL A 44 7.19 13.18 -12.75
CA VAL A 44 8.57 12.71 -12.60
C VAL A 44 8.98 12.76 -11.13
N TRP A 45 8.66 13.88 -10.45
CA TRP A 45 8.94 14.01 -9.03
C TRP A 45 8.22 12.91 -8.22
N LEU A 46 6.95 12.70 -8.53
CA LEU A 46 6.16 11.68 -7.82
C LEU A 46 6.75 10.28 -8.03
N ASN A 47 7.09 9.98 -9.27
CA ASN A 47 7.67 8.67 -9.58
C ASN A 47 9.01 8.47 -8.88
N GLU A 48 9.84 9.49 -8.83
CA GLU A 48 11.13 9.43 -8.13
C GLU A 48 10.96 9.17 -6.64
N LYS A 49 9.98 9.82 -6.01
CA LYS A 49 9.69 9.59 -4.60
C LYS A 49 9.23 8.16 -4.34
N ILE A 50 8.39 7.63 -5.21
CA ILE A 50 7.95 6.25 -5.10
C ILE A 50 9.14 5.30 -5.26
N GLN A 51 10.03 5.58 -6.23
CA GLN A 51 11.21 4.76 -6.46
C GLN A 51 12.16 4.75 -5.26
N GLU A 52 12.26 5.85 -4.53
CA GLU A 52 13.08 5.89 -3.32
C GLU A 52 12.69 4.80 -2.33
N THR A 53 11.39 4.50 -2.22
CA THR A 53 10.92 3.50 -1.26
C THR A 53 11.32 2.08 -1.63
N ARG A 54 11.59 1.82 -2.92
CA ARG A 54 11.97 0.47 -3.36
C ARG A 54 13.33 0.06 -2.85
N ASP A 55 14.22 1.03 -2.73
CA ASP A 55 15.60 0.77 -2.27
C ASP A 55 15.69 0.75 -0.74
N MET A 56 14.61 1.07 -0.05
CA MET A 56 14.59 1.08 1.40
C MET A 56 14.43 -0.32 1.97
N GLU A 57 15.05 -0.54 3.12
CA GLU A 57 14.92 -1.79 3.82
C GLU A 57 13.51 -1.98 4.38
N GLU A 58 13.14 -3.22 4.64
CA GLU A 58 11.89 -3.56 5.27
C GLU A 58 11.75 -2.86 6.62
N SER A 59 10.59 -2.26 6.88
CA SER A 59 10.28 -1.63 8.15
C SER A 59 9.05 -2.32 8.73
N LYS A 60 9.24 -3.07 9.79
CA LYS A 60 8.12 -3.78 10.45
C LYS A 60 7.06 -2.82 10.93
N LYS A 61 7.48 -1.71 11.52
CA LYS A 61 6.57 -0.68 12.03
C LYS A 61 5.71 -0.09 10.91
N ASP A 62 6.35 0.28 9.81
CA ASP A 62 5.63 0.91 8.70
C ASP A 62 4.76 -0.10 7.96
N PHE A 63 5.24 -1.32 7.78
CA PHE A 63 4.43 -2.37 7.18
C PHE A 63 3.17 -2.63 8.01
N ARG A 64 3.33 -2.77 9.32
CA ARG A 64 2.19 -2.97 10.21
C ARG A 64 1.17 -1.84 10.08
N ASN A 65 1.67 -0.61 10.05
CA ASN A 65 0.83 0.57 9.88
C ASN A 65 0.03 0.51 8.57
N ALA A 66 0.70 0.15 7.47
CA ALA A 66 0.04 0.02 6.16
C ALA A 66 -1.05 -1.07 6.21
N ILE A 67 -0.75 -2.21 6.82
CA ILE A 67 -1.72 -3.30 6.93
C ILE A 67 -2.94 -2.89 7.75
N LEU A 68 -2.74 -2.11 8.82
CA LEU A 68 -3.87 -1.63 9.62
C LEU A 68 -4.76 -0.66 8.83
N HIS A 69 -4.17 0.15 7.96
CA HIS A 69 -4.94 1.00 7.06
C HIS A 69 -5.75 0.16 6.07
N ILE A 70 -5.13 -0.87 5.51
CA ILE A 70 -5.82 -1.79 4.59
C ILE A 70 -6.94 -2.54 5.30
N TRP A 71 -6.70 -2.98 6.53
CA TRP A 71 -7.72 -3.64 7.34
C TRP A 71 -8.98 -2.79 7.46
N GLY A 72 -8.83 -1.47 7.47
CA GLY A 72 -9.97 -0.55 7.53
C GLY A 72 -11.02 -0.77 6.46
N TYR A 73 -10.62 -1.33 5.29
CA TYR A 73 -11.56 -1.63 4.20
C TYR A 73 -12.43 -2.86 4.50
N PHE A 74 -11.97 -3.76 5.36
CA PHE A 74 -12.66 -5.01 5.68
C PHE A 74 -13.38 -4.99 7.02
N LYS A 75 -12.99 -4.08 7.87
CA LYS A 75 -13.39 -3.99 9.27
C LYS A 75 -14.89 -4.18 9.54
N LYS A 76 -15.74 -3.60 8.69
CA LYS A 76 -17.19 -3.67 8.88
C LYS A 76 -17.81 -4.95 8.33
N LYS A 77 -17.11 -5.64 7.44
CA LYS A 77 -17.63 -6.83 6.75
C LYS A 77 -17.08 -8.13 7.30
N ALA A 78 -15.84 -8.10 7.75
CA ALA A 78 -15.15 -9.30 8.20
C ALA A 78 -15.70 -9.80 9.53
N SER A 79 -15.63 -11.13 9.72
CA SER A 79 -16.03 -11.76 10.96
C SER A 79 -14.98 -11.57 12.06
N THR A 80 -15.37 -11.86 13.30
CA THR A 80 -14.45 -11.82 14.44
C THR A 80 -13.30 -12.82 14.23
N ILE A 81 -13.61 -14.01 13.69
CA ILE A 81 -12.60 -15.02 13.41
C ILE A 81 -11.58 -14.52 12.39
N GLU A 82 -12.07 -13.85 11.34
CA GLU A 82 -11.18 -13.28 10.31
C GLU A 82 -10.29 -12.17 10.88
N LYS A 83 -10.86 -11.32 11.72
CA LYS A 83 -10.10 -10.28 12.40
C LYS A 83 -8.98 -10.88 13.24
N GLU A 84 -9.34 -11.88 14.08
CA GLU A 84 -8.37 -12.53 14.96
C GLU A 84 -7.27 -13.22 14.17
N ALA A 85 -7.63 -13.86 13.05
CA ALA A 85 -6.65 -14.52 12.19
C ALA A 85 -5.66 -13.52 11.63
N LEU A 86 -6.13 -12.38 11.12
CA LEU A 86 -5.23 -11.36 10.60
C LEU A 86 -4.28 -10.83 11.69
N PHE A 87 -4.83 -10.49 12.85
CA PHE A 87 -4.01 -9.93 13.92
C PHE A 87 -3.00 -10.94 14.46
N ASN A 88 -3.36 -12.22 14.49
CA ASN A 88 -2.41 -13.26 14.88
C ASN A 88 -1.26 -13.38 13.89
N ILE A 89 -1.57 -13.39 12.58
CA ILE A 89 -0.54 -13.45 11.54
C ILE A 89 0.36 -12.22 11.60
N LEU A 90 -0.24 -11.05 11.79
CA LEU A 90 0.51 -9.80 11.88
C LEU A 90 1.41 -9.78 13.12
N ASN A 91 0.93 -10.27 14.26
CA ASN A 91 1.73 -10.35 15.47
C ASN A 91 2.90 -11.32 15.29
N GLU A 92 2.68 -12.45 14.63
CA GLU A 92 3.74 -13.40 14.31
C GLU A 92 4.81 -12.75 13.45
N TYR A 93 4.39 -11.94 12.48
CA TYR A 93 5.34 -11.18 11.66
C TYR A 93 6.17 -10.23 12.53
N MET A 94 5.52 -9.50 13.43
CA MET A 94 6.22 -8.55 14.30
C MET A 94 7.24 -9.27 15.22
N GLU A 95 6.95 -10.50 15.60
CA GLU A 95 7.82 -11.33 16.42
C GLU A 95 8.89 -12.08 15.63
N GLY A 96 8.89 -11.94 14.31
CA GLY A 96 9.86 -12.62 13.45
C GLY A 96 9.54 -14.08 13.14
N LYS A 97 8.30 -14.51 13.42
CA LYS A 97 7.89 -15.90 13.21
C LYS A 97 7.41 -16.20 11.80
N ASN A 98 7.07 -15.16 11.05
CA ASN A 98 6.70 -15.29 9.64
C ASN A 98 7.17 -14.04 8.88
N ASN A 99 6.77 -13.89 7.62
CA ASN A 99 7.23 -12.79 6.77
C ASN A 99 6.05 -11.97 6.23
N GLN A 100 6.38 -10.88 5.51
CA GLN A 100 5.37 -10.00 4.94
C GLN A 100 4.42 -10.74 3.98
N ASN A 101 4.95 -11.71 3.23
CA ASN A 101 4.14 -12.47 2.29
C ASN A 101 3.00 -13.21 2.98
N ALA A 102 3.23 -13.76 4.16
CA ALA A 102 2.19 -14.44 4.91
C ALA A 102 1.02 -13.49 5.25
N VAL A 103 1.35 -12.25 5.63
CA VAL A 103 0.35 -11.23 5.93
C VAL A 103 -0.41 -10.85 4.66
N ILE A 104 0.33 -10.59 3.57
CA ILE A 104 -0.25 -10.19 2.27
C ILE A 104 -1.18 -11.29 1.73
N GLU A 105 -0.77 -12.55 1.82
CA GLU A 105 -1.60 -13.67 1.37
C GLU A 105 -2.94 -13.70 2.11
N TYR A 106 -2.92 -13.46 3.41
CA TYR A 106 -4.16 -13.46 4.17
C TYR A 106 -5.05 -12.28 3.78
N ILE A 107 -4.46 -11.09 3.59
CA ILE A 107 -5.20 -9.93 3.10
C ILE A 107 -5.84 -10.23 1.74
N ASN A 108 -5.09 -10.90 0.85
CA ASN A 108 -5.64 -11.26 -0.47
C ASN A 108 -6.77 -12.28 -0.36
N THR A 109 -6.74 -13.15 0.64
CA THR A 109 -7.87 -14.06 0.94
C THR A 109 -9.11 -13.26 1.30
N LEU A 110 -8.94 -12.24 2.16
CA LEU A 110 -10.05 -11.35 2.52
C LEU A 110 -10.56 -10.58 1.31
N LEU A 111 -9.66 -10.13 0.44
CA LEU A 111 -10.01 -9.36 -0.74
C LEU A 111 -10.85 -10.18 -1.71
N LYS A 112 -10.58 -11.46 -1.84
CA LYS A 112 -11.40 -12.36 -2.67
C LYS A 112 -12.80 -12.48 -2.12
N LYS A 113 -12.93 -12.56 -0.81
CA LYS A 113 -14.23 -12.70 -0.14
C LYS A 113 -14.99 -11.38 -0.12
N TYR A 114 -14.27 -10.28 0.06
CA TYR A 114 -14.84 -8.93 0.16
C TYR A 114 -14.17 -8.04 -0.88
N PRO A 115 -14.55 -8.13 -2.16
CA PRO A 115 -13.88 -7.38 -3.23
C PRO A 115 -13.90 -5.87 -3.02
N ASN A 116 -12.79 -5.23 -3.37
CA ASN A 116 -12.64 -3.79 -3.31
C ASN A 116 -11.74 -3.34 -4.47
N GLU A 117 -12.31 -2.59 -5.41
CA GLU A 117 -11.60 -2.17 -6.61
C GLU A 117 -10.32 -1.38 -6.33
N TYR A 118 -10.35 -0.54 -5.30
CA TYR A 118 -9.20 0.26 -4.95
C TYR A 118 -8.02 -0.62 -4.49
N LEU A 119 -8.29 -1.57 -3.61
CA LEU A 119 -7.26 -2.48 -3.10
C LEU A 119 -6.75 -3.43 -4.18
N GLU A 120 -7.61 -3.82 -5.12
CA GLU A 120 -7.22 -4.72 -6.20
C GLU A 120 -6.15 -4.13 -7.10
N LYS A 121 -6.00 -2.80 -7.11
CA LYS A 121 -4.98 -2.11 -7.87
C LYS A 121 -3.70 -1.88 -7.08
N SER A 122 -3.72 -2.13 -5.78
CA SER A 122 -2.56 -1.86 -4.91
C SER A 122 -1.43 -2.83 -5.21
N ILE A 123 -0.27 -2.30 -5.58
CA ILE A 123 0.90 -3.13 -5.89
C ILE A 123 1.46 -3.85 -4.68
N LEU A 124 1.21 -3.34 -3.48
CA LEU A 124 1.60 -4.03 -2.26
C LEU A 124 0.98 -5.42 -2.21
N LEU A 125 -0.28 -5.52 -2.68
CA LEU A 125 -1.04 -6.76 -2.65
C LEU A 125 -0.86 -7.59 -3.92
N THR A 126 -0.74 -6.95 -5.08
CA THR A 126 -0.67 -7.64 -6.37
C THR A 126 0.73 -7.95 -6.85
N GLY A 127 1.71 -7.10 -6.51
CA GLY A 127 3.07 -7.23 -7.00
C GLY A 127 3.27 -6.80 -8.45
N GLU A 128 2.23 -6.31 -9.14
CA GLU A 128 2.31 -5.92 -10.55
C GLU A 128 3.42 -4.94 -10.87
N GLN A 129 3.73 -4.07 -9.93
CA GLN A 129 4.77 -3.08 -10.09
C GLN A 129 6.11 -3.71 -10.51
N TYR A 130 6.43 -4.87 -9.94
CA TYR A 130 7.70 -5.52 -10.22
C TYR A 130 7.74 -6.07 -11.64
N GLU A 131 6.61 -6.52 -12.14
CA GLU A 131 6.48 -7.02 -13.50
C GLU A 131 6.66 -5.90 -14.52
N ILE A 132 6.07 -4.74 -14.25
CA ILE A 132 6.16 -3.58 -15.14
C ILE A 132 7.58 -3.05 -15.23
N MET A 133 8.31 -3.12 -14.12
CA MET A 133 9.66 -2.58 -14.04
C MET A 133 10.74 -3.56 -14.52
N ALA A 134 10.37 -4.81 -14.62
CA ALA A 134 11.26 -5.80 -15.15
C ALA A 134 11.40 -5.63 -16.66
#